data_41bb6168d0fa3d9d60b6e81b02bda8d6
#
_entry.id   41bb6168d0fa3d9d60b6e81b02bda8d6
#
_cell.length_a   1.000
_cell.length_b   1.000
_cell.length_c   1.000
_cell.angle_alpha   90.00
_cell.angle_beta   90.00
_cell.angle_gamma   90.00
#
_symmetry.space_group_name_H-M   'P 1'
#
loop_
_entity.id
_entity.type
_entity.pdbx_description
1 polymer ?
#
loop_
_entity_poly.entity_id
_entity_poly.type
_entity_poly.pdbx_seq_one_letter_code
_entity_poly.pdbx_strand_id
1 'polypeptide(L)'
;MTAVQLARTAAELAALGADKGPRAVVMTMGALHDGHAALVRAARERVGPAGLVVVTVFVNPLQFGAGEDLDRYPRTLDADLKVCREAGADVVFAPSVDEVYPGGEPRVRITAGPTGAVLEGASRPGHFDGMLTVVAKLLHLTAPRVAFFGEKDAQQLALIRRMVRDLNFPVEVVGVPTVREPDGLARSSRNRYLSAAEREIALSLSRALAAGARRTGDGAKAVRAAAEDVLGAVLAPDYVELVDIDDFTPVAEDHAGPAILAIAARVGATRLIDNARLTITGVPRS
;
A
#
# COMPACT_ATOMS: atom_id res chain seq x y z
N MET A 1 -24.14 -15.97 -5.16
CA MET A 1 -22.73 -15.64 -4.82
C MET A 1 -22.05 -16.95 -4.47
N THR A 2 -21.01 -17.33 -5.19
CA THR A 2 -20.21 -18.55 -4.92
C THR A 2 -19.47 -18.36 -3.60
N ALA A 3 -19.32 -19.46 -2.83
CA ALA A 3 -18.54 -19.43 -1.60
C ALA A 3 -17.06 -19.13 -1.93
N VAL A 4 -16.42 -18.21 -1.19
CA VAL A 4 -14.98 -18.01 -1.31
C VAL A 4 -14.25 -19.26 -0.84
N GLN A 5 -13.27 -19.73 -1.61
CA GLN A 5 -12.49 -20.91 -1.28
C GLN A 5 -11.23 -20.52 -0.50
N LEU A 6 -10.85 -21.31 0.50
CA LEU A 6 -9.63 -21.10 1.28
C LEU A 6 -8.54 -22.08 0.83
N ALA A 7 -7.38 -21.54 0.43
CA ALA A 7 -6.17 -22.31 0.17
C ALA A 7 -5.10 -21.97 1.22
N ARG A 8 -4.42 -22.97 1.73
CA ARG A 8 -3.34 -22.82 2.73
C ARG A 8 -1.97 -23.20 2.17
N THR A 9 -1.95 -23.93 1.06
CA THR A 9 -0.73 -24.34 0.37
C THR A 9 -0.73 -23.89 -1.10
N ALA A 10 0.44 -23.79 -1.68
CA ALA A 10 0.61 -23.49 -3.11
C ALA A 10 -0.06 -24.55 -3.99
N ALA A 11 -0.02 -25.81 -3.57
CA ALA A 11 -0.66 -26.92 -4.27
C ALA A 11 -2.19 -26.76 -4.29
N GLU A 12 -2.82 -26.44 -3.15
CA GLU A 12 -4.25 -26.14 -3.08
C GLU A 12 -4.63 -24.95 -3.96
N LEU A 13 -3.83 -23.85 -3.90
CA LEU A 13 -4.06 -22.67 -4.74
C LEU A 13 -3.98 -23.00 -6.24
N ALA A 14 -3.00 -23.81 -6.65
CA ALA A 14 -2.85 -24.23 -8.05
C ALA A 14 -4.06 -25.05 -8.52
N ALA A 15 -4.57 -25.95 -7.70
CA ALA A 15 -5.73 -26.78 -8.02
C ALA A 15 -7.02 -25.96 -8.19
N LEU A 16 -7.19 -24.85 -7.45
CA LEU A 16 -8.40 -24.04 -7.46
C LEU A 16 -8.55 -23.11 -8.70
N GLY A 17 -7.56 -23.00 -9.53
CA GLY A 17 -7.57 -22.03 -10.63
C GLY A 17 -7.25 -22.58 -12.01
N ALA A 18 -7.15 -23.91 -12.15
CA ALA A 18 -6.68 -24.55 -13.39
C ALA A 18 -7.54 -24.22 -14.62
N ASP A 19 -8.87 -24.09 -14.45
CA ASP A 19 -9.85 -23.90 -15.53
C ASP A 19 -10.41 -22.47 -15.60
N LYS A 20 -9.82 -21.52 -14.87
CA LYS A 20 -10.31 -20.13 -14.80
C LYS A 20 -9.59 -19.23 -15.83
N GLY A 21 -10.27 -18.15 -16.19
CA GLY A 21 -9.71 -17.08 -17.02
C GLY A 21 -8.52 -16.34 -16.36
N PRO A 22 -8.25 -15.09 -16.77
CA PRO A 22 -7.13 -14.34 -16.23
C PRO A 22 -7.21 -14.19 -14.70
N ARG A 23 -6.06 -14.38 -14.05
CA ARG A 23 -5.95 -14.28 -12.58
C ARG A 23 -5.55 -12.87 -12.16
N ALA A 24 -6.30 -12.32 -11.21
CA ALA A 24 -5.93 -11.12 -10.47
C ALA A 24 -5.52 -11.48 -9.04
N VAL A 25 -4.59 -10.72 -8.46
CA VAL A 25 -4.21 -10.86 -7.05
C VAL A 25 -4.33 -9.53 -6.30
N VAL A 26 -4.82 -9.61 -5.07
CA VAL A 26 -4.77 -8.55 -4.06
C VAL A 26 -3.95 -9.08 -2.89
N MET A 27 -2.82 -8.43 -2.59
CA MET A 27 -1.92 -8.88 -1.53
C MET A 27 -2.19 -8.10 -0.24
N THR A 28 -2.46 -8.83 0.85
CA THR A 28 -2.78 -8.26 2.17
C THR A 28 -2.10 -9.01 3.30
N MET A 29 -2.06 -8.38 4.46
CA MET A 29 -1.64 -9.02 5.70
C MET A 29 -2.83 -9.45 6.59
N GLY A 30 -4.07 -9.37 6.08
CA GLY A 30 -5.29 -9.59 6.88
C GLY A 30 -5.78 -8.33 7.58
N ALA A 31 -6.71 -8.49 8.53
CA ALA A 31 -7.46 -7.42 9.18
C ALA A 31 -8.12 -6.48 8.15
N LEU A 32 -8.84 -7.08 7.21
CA LEU A 32 -9.37 -6.41 6.03
C LEU A 32 -10.42 -5.35 6.40
N HIS A 33 -10.40 -4.28 5.64
CA HIS A 33 -11.33 -3.16 5.76
C HIS A 33 -11.77 -2.67 4.37
N ASP A 34 -12.61 -1.63 4.29
CA ASP A 34 -13.18 -1.12 3.03
C ASP A 34 -12.14 -0.77 1.97
N GLY A 35 -10.94 -0.32 2.37
CA GLY A 35 -9.81 -0.11 1.46
C GLY A 35 -9.41 -1.39 0.74
N HIS A 36 -9.27 -2.50 1.48
CA HIS A 36 -8.98 -3.81 0.87
C HIS A 36 -10.15 -4.32 0.02
N ALA A 37 -11.39 -4.12 0.48
CA ALA A 37 -12.58 -4.46 -0.29
C ALA A 37 -12.64 -3.70 -1.64
N ALA A 38 -12.18 -2.45 -1.68
CA ALA A 38 -12.07 -1.68 -2.93
C ALA A 38 -11.06 -2.29 -3.90
N LEU A 39 -9.90 -2.77 -3.41
CA LEU A 39 -8.92 -3.50 -4.22
C LEU A 39 -9.54 -4.76 -4.84
N VAL A 40 -10.26 -5.54 -4.04
CA VAL A 40 -10.91 -6.79 -4.50
C VAL A 40 -11.99 -6.49 -5.55
N ARG A 41 -12.81 -5.46 -5.35
CA ARG A 41 -13.81 -5.03 -6.34
C ARG A 41 -13.17 -4.58 -7.65
N ALA A 42 -12.10 -3.79 -7.59
CA ALA A 42 -11.34 -3.38 -8.78
C ALA A 42 -10.74 -4.58 -9.51
N ALA A 43 -10.21 -5.56 -8.76
CA ALA A 43 -9.70 -6.81 -9.32
C ALA A 43 -10.81 -7.60 -10.02
N ARG A 44 -12.00 -7.73 -9.41
CA ARG A 44 -13.15 -8.42 -10.01
C ARG A 44 -13.64 -7.71 -11.27
N GLU A 45 -13.74 -6.40 -11.25
CA GLU A 45 -14.11 -5.60 -12.42
C GLU A 45 -13.13 -5.82 -13.57
N ARG A 46 -11.82 -5.82 -13.30
CA ARG A 46 -10.76 -5.96 -14.30
C ARG A 46 -10.75 -7.32 -14.98
N VAL A 47 -10.97 -8.41 -14.24
CA VAL A 47 -10.92 -9.78 -14.80
C VAL A 47 -12.29 -10.32 -15.18
N GLY A 48 -13.38 -9.63 -14.83
CA GLY A 48 -14.74 -10.05 -15.14
C GLY A 48 -15.17 -11.35 -14.44
N PRO A 49 -16.38 -11.85 -14.74
CA PRO A 49 -16.95 -13.00 -14.04
C PRO A 49 -16.22 -14.34 -14.34
N ALA A 50 -15.55 -14.45 -15.48
CA ALA A 50 -14.79 -15.65 -15.87
C ALA A 50 -13.37 -15.68 -15.29
N GLY A 51 -12.86 -14.54 -14.78
CA GLY A 51 -11.53 -14.46 -14.18
C GLY A 51 -11.50 -14.97 -12.75
N LEU A 52 -10.28 -15.21 -12.23
CA LEU A 52 -10.03 -15.64 -10.87
C LEU A 52 -9.47 -14.49 -10.04
N VAL A 53 -10.13 -14.11 -8.96
CA VAL A 53 -9.64 -13.13 -8.00
C VAL A 53 -9.13 -13.85 -6.76
N VAL A 54 -7.81 -13.75 -6.54
CA VAL A 54 -7.11 -14.30 -5.39
C VAL A 54 -6.78 -13.17 -4.41
N VAL A 55 -7.11 -13.33 -3.14
CA VAL A 55 -6.66 -12.44 -2.06
C VAL A 55 -5.67 -13.18 -1.20
N THR A 56 -4.45 -12.65 -1.01
CA THR A 56 -3.54 -13.26 -0.04
C THR A 56 -3.76 -12.66 1.33
N VAL A 57 -3.71 -13.49 2.37
CA VAL A 57 -3.73 -13.08 3.78
C VAL A 57 -2.49 -13.68 4.44
N PHE A 58 -1.41 -12.88 4.49
CA PHE A 58 -0.12 -13.32 5.00
C PHE A 58 0.59 -12.21 5.76
N VAL A 59 0.74 -12.40 7.08
CA VAL A 59 1.53 -11.48 7.92
C VAL A 59 3.00 -11.83 7.74
N ASN A 60 3.69 -11.00 6.94
CA ASN A 60 5.07 -11.25 6.54
C ASN A 60 6.07 -10.85 7.63
N PRO A 61 6.80 -11.78 8.26
CA PRO A 61 7.75 -11.44 9.31
C PRO A 61 8.94 -10.60 8.81
N LEU A 62 9.32 -10.72 7.54
CA LEU A 62 10.52 -10.04 7.00
C LEU A 62 10.38 -8.51 6.90
N GLN A 63 9.17 -7.98 6.93
CA GLN A 63 8.93 -6.54 6.80
C GLN A 63 8.71 -5.83 8.13
N PHE A 64 8.84 -6.53 9.25
CA PHE A 64 8.74 -5.97 10.59
C PHE A 64 10.12 -5.87 11.23
N GLY A 65 10.48 -4.66 11.63
CA GLY A 65 11.70 -4.40 12.39
C GLY A 65 11.58 -4.80 13.86
N ALA A 66 12.70 -4.80 14.56
CA ALA A 66 12.73 -5.04 15.99
C ALA A 66 11.85 -4.00 16.73
N GLY A 67 10.90 -4.45 17.53
CA GLY A 67 9.97 -3.61 18.29
C GLY A 67 8.73 -3.13 17.51
N GLU A 68 8.55 -3.53 16.26
CA GLU A 68 7.31 -3.33 15.53
C GLU A 68 6.21 -4.31 16.00
N ASP A 69 4.98 -4.11 15.50
CA ASP A 69 3.75 -4.74 15.99
C ASP A 69 3.47 -6.16 15.44
N LEU A 70 4.50 -6.90 14.99
CA LEU A 70 4.34 -8.24 14.40
C LEU A 70 3.51 -9.20 15.28
N ASP A 71 3.84 -9.30 16.57
CA ASP A 71 3.17 -10.22 17.49
C ASP A 71 1.74 -9.77 17.82
N ARG A 72 1.48 -8.45 17.75
CA ARG A 72 0.18 -7.83 18.01
C ARG A 72 -0.63 -7.59 16.75
N TYR A 73 -0.05 -7.91 15.56
CA TYR A 73 -0.76 -7.70 14.31
C TYR A 73 -2.04 -8.56 14.25
N PRO A 74 -3.20 -7.95 13.95
CA PRO A 74 -4.47 -8.65 14.03
C PRO A 74 -4.55 -9.83 13.06
N ARG A 75 -5.01 -10.99 13.55
CA ARG A 75 -5.24 -12.20 12.77
C ARG A 75 -6.73 -12.55 12.83
N THR A 76 -7.48 -12.15 11.81
CA THR A 76 -8.96 -12.16 11.78
C THR A 76 -9.49 -12.90 10.56
N LEU A 77 -8.95 -14.10 10.27
CA LEU A 77 -9.20 -14.82 9.02
C LEU A 77 -10.69 -15.00 8.70
N ASP A 78 -11.54 -15.32 9.69
CA ASP A 78 -12.97 -15.51 9.45
C ASP A 78 -13.68 -14.22 9.02
N ALA A 79 -13.31 -13.09 9.64
CA ALA A 79 -13.79 -11.77 9.24
C ALA A 79 -13.26 -11.38 7.84
N ASP A 80 -12.00 -11.70 7.57
CA ASP A 80 -11.35 -11.43 6.29
C ASP A 80 -12.03 -12.23 5.15
N LEU A 81 -12.37 -13.49 5.37
CA LEU A 81 -13.13 -14.33 4.43
C LEU A 81 -14.49 -13.71 4.10
N LYS A 82 -15.18 -13.13 5.09
CA LYS A 82 -16.44 -12.44 4.88
C LYS A 82 -16.26 -11.23 3.98
N VAL A 83 -15.29 -10.36 4.26
CA VAL A 83 -14.97 -9.18 3.43
C VAL A 83 -14.62 -9.60 2.01
N CYS A 84 -13.76 -10.62 1.85
CA CYS A 84 -13.37 -11.15 0.54
C CYS A 84 -14.56 -11.63 -0.28
N ARG A 85 -15.46 -12.41 0.34
CA ARG A 85 -16.67 -12.92 -0.31
C ARG A 85 -17.59 -11.80 -0.76
N GLU A 86 -17.84 -10.82 0.10
CA GLU A 86 -18.71 -9.67 -0.18
C GLU A 86 -18.14 -8.74 -1.27
N ALA A 87 -16.81 -8.66 -1.35
CA ALA A 87 -16.11 -7.88 -2.38
C ALA A 87 -15.92 -8.63 -3.71
N GLY A 88 -16.20 -9.95 -3.79
CA GLY A 88 -16.17 -10.72 -5.02
C GLY A 88 -14.86 -11.51 -5.28
N ALA A 89 -14.10 -11.85 -4.22
CA ALA A 89 -12.99 -12.77 -4.34
C ALA A 89 -13.49 -14.21 -4.57
N ASP A 90 -12.71 -15.01 -5.31
CA ASP A 90 -12.95 -16.46 -5.48
C ASP A 90 -12.15 -17.28 -4.48
N VAL A 91 -10.90 -16.89 -4.21
CA VAL A 91 -9.96 -17.61 -3.38
C VAL A 91 -9.29 -16.68 -2.39
N VAL A 92 -9.21 -17.11 -1.13
CA VAL A 92 -8.29 -16.54 -0.14
C VAL A 92 -7.12 -17.51 0.03
N PHE A 93 -5.92 -17.04 -0.26
CA PHE A 93 -4.68 -17.77 0.00
C PHE A 93 -4.08 -17.29 1.32
N ALA A 94 -4.18 -18.14 2.34
CA ALA A 94 -3.70 -17.85 3.69
C ALA A 94 -2.62 -18.87 4.12
N PRO A 95 -1.41 -18.78 3.51
CA PRO A 95 -0.32 -19.71 3.79
C PRO A 95 0.28 -19.49 5.17
N SER A 96 0.93 -20.54 5.71
CA SER A 96 1.80 -20.42 6.86
C SER A 96 3.12 -19.75 6.50
N VAL A 97 3.89 -19.33 7.52
CA VAL A 97 5.25 -18.80 7.29
C VAL A 97 6.15 -19.85 6.64
N ASP A 98 6.02 -21.10 7.03
CA ASP A 98 6.81 -22.20 6.47
C ASP A 98 6.44 -22.51 5.00
N GLU A 99 5.17 -22.35 4.62
CA GLU A 99 4.76 -22.45 3.22
C GLU A 99 5.39 -21.35 2.35
N VAL A 100 5.43 -20.11 2.84
CA VAL A 100 6.04 -18.99 2.10
C VAL A 100 7.57 -19.03 2.19
N TYR A 101 8.14 -19.40 3.32
CA TYR A 101 9.57 -19.45 3.58
C TYR A 101 9.98 -20.84 4.11
N PRO A 102 10.01 -21.87 3.25
CA PRO A 102 10.40 -23.22 3.65
C PRO A 102 11.81 -23.25 4.22
N GLY A 103 11.95 -23.80 5.43
CA GLY A 103 13.21 -23.85 6.14
C GLY A 103 13.65 -22.54 6.79
N GLY A 104 12.72 -21.58 6.94
CA GLY A 104 12.94 -20.32 7.66
C GLY A 104 13.26 -19.13 6.76
N GLU A 105 14.01 -18.20 7.29
CA GLU A 105 14.33 -16.94 6.61
C GLU A 105 15.10 -17.16 5.29
N PRO A 106 14.64 -16.57 4.15
CA PRO A 106 15.30 -16.79 2.87
C PRO A 106 16.72 -16.18 2.85
N ARG A 107 17.67 -16.95 2.33
CA ARG A 107 19.07 -16.52 2.19
C ARG A 107 19.29 -15.58 1.00
N VAL A 108 18.38 -15.59 0.02
CA VAL A 108 18.37 -14.68 -1.13
C VAL A 108 17.16 -13.75 -0.98
N ARG A 109 17.41 -12.46 -1.09
CA ARG A 109 16.39 -11.41 -0.91
C ARG A 109 16.46 -10.37 -2.02
N ILE A 110 15.38 -9.64 -2.20
CA ILE A 110 15.33 -8.46 -3.06
C ILE A 110 15.66 -7.25 -2.19
N THR A 111 16.55 -6.37 -2.67
CA THR A 111 16.81 -5.08 -2.04
C THR A 111 16.03 -3.97 -2.76
N ALA A 112 15.49 -3.02 -1.99
CA ALA A 112 14.77 -1.87 -2.50
C ALA A 112 15.69 -0.75 -3.05
N GLY A 113 17.01 -0.90 -2.85
CA GLY A 113 17.98 0.09 -3.30
C GLY A 113 17.81 1.47 -2.62
N PRO A 114 18.32 2.56 -3.24
CA PRO A 114 18.30 3.89 -2.63
C PRO A 114 16.88 4.41 -2.29
N THR A 115 15.89 4.16 -3.15
CA THR A 115 14.49 4.54 -2.90
C THR A 115 13.91 3.88 -1.65
N GLY A 116 14.40 2.69 -1.28
CA GLY A 116 14.01 2.00 -0.06
C GLY A 116 14.65 2.52 1.22
N ALA A 117 15.58 3.47 1.13
CA ALA A 117 16.32 4.02 2.28
C ALA A 117 15.84 5.42 2.71
N VAL A 118 14.89 6.02 1.98
CA VAL A 118 14.35 7.36 2.26
C VAL A 118 12.91 7.30 2.77
N LEU A 119 12.41 8.36 3.36
CA LEU A 119 11.01 8.53 3.82
C LEU A 119 10.55 7.36 4.71
N GLU A 120 9.60 6.53 4.24
CA GLU A 120 9.16 5.34 5.00
C GLU A 120 10.31 4.38 5.26
N GLY A 121 11.23 4.20 4.30
CA GLY A 121 12.38 3.32 4.47
C GLY A 121 13.40 3.83 5.48
N ALA A 122 13.58 5.14 5.60
CA ALA A 122 14.41 5.74 6.65
C ALA A 122 13.79 5.52 8.05
N SER A 123 12.46 5.61 8.14
CA SER A 123 11.73 5.38 9.39
C SER A 123 11.64 3.90 9.78
N ARG A 124 11.75 2.99 8.80
CA ARG A 124 11.59 1.54 8.95
C ARG A 124 12.69 0.77 8.19
N PRO A 125 13.94 0.78 8.68
CA PRO A 125 15.05 0.12 7.99
C PRO A 125 14.77 -1.36 7.69
N GLY A 126 15.03 -1.81 6.44
CA GLY A 126 14.79 -3.18 5.98
C GLY A 126 13.33 -3.53 5.63
N HIS A 127 12.37 -2.66 5.95
CA HIS A 127 10.96 -2.88 5.66
C HIS A 127 10.69 -3.18 4.18
N PHE A 128 11.22 -2.36 3.30
CA PHE A 128 10.97 -2.51 1.86
C PHE A 128 11.69 -3.70 1.24
N ASP A 129 12.85 -4.11 1.75
CA ASP A 129 13.52 -5.33 1.31
C ASP A 129 12.67 -6.57 1.66
N GLY A 130 12.13 -6.61 2.88
CA GLY A 130 11.21 -7.66 3.32
C GLY A 130 9.91 -7.65 2.51
N MET A 131 9.36 -6.47 2.24
CA MET A 131 8.12 -6.28 1.47
C MET A 131 8.31 -6.72 0.00
N LEU A 132 9.37 -6.29 -0.68
CA LEU A 132 9.62 -6.69 -2.06
C LEU A 132 9.90 -8.19 -2.18
N THR A 133 10.62 -8.76 -1.21
CA THR A 133 10.89 -10.20 -1.17
C THR A 133 9.60 -11.01 -1.07
N VAL A 134 8.66 -10.65 -0.19
CA VAL A 134 7.38 -11.37 -0.06
C VAL A 134 6.48 -11.13 -1.28
N VAL A 135 6.42 -9.91 -1.81
CA VAL A 135 5.61 -9.61 -3.00
C VAL A 135 6.11 -10.44 -4.18
N ALA A 136 7.41 -10.52 -4.42
CA ALA A 136 7.97 -11.36 -5.47
C ALA A 136 7.61 -12.85 -5.29
N LYS A 137 7.74 -13.39 -4.07
CA LYS A 137 7.33 -14.78 -3.78
C LYS A 137 5.84 -15.00 -4.03
N LEU A 138 4.99 -14.11 -3.55
CA LEU A 138 3.55 -14.22 -3.73
C LEU A 138 3.15 -14.05 -5.21
N LEU A 139 3.83 -13.20 -5.99
CA LEU A 139 3.64 -13.13 -7.45
C LEU A 139 3.95 -14.46 -8.12
N HIS A 140 5.03 -15.14 -7.74
CA HIS A 140 5.35 -16.47 -8.27
C HIS A 140 4.34 -17.54 -7.83
N LEU A 141 3.93 -17.56 -6.56
CA LEU A 141 2.99 -18.53 -6.02
C LEU A 141 1.57 -18.37 -6.59
N THR A 142 1.14 -17.12 -6.79
CA THR A 142 -0.20 -16.83 -7.32
C THR A 142 -0.24 -16.73 -8.84
N ALA A 143 0.90 -16.52 -9.51
CA ALA A 143 1.05 -16.38 -10.97
C ALA A 143 -0.07 -15.52 -11.60
N PRO A 144 -0.28 -14.26 -11.17
CA PRO A 144 -1.37 -13.43 -11.66
C PRO A 144 -0.99 -12.75 -12.98
N ARG A 145 -2.01 -12.40 -13.79
CA ARG A 145 -1.84 -11.49 -14.91
C ARG A 145 -1.84 -10.02 -14.46
N VAL A 146 -2.54 -9.71 -13.36
CA VAL A 146 -2.64 -8.37 -12.81
C VAL A 146 -2.64 -8.41 -11.28
N ALA A 147 -1.91 -7.49 -10.65
CA ALA A 147 -1.81 -7.33 -9.20
C ALA A 147 -2.27 -5.93 -8.78
N PHE A 148 -3.10 -5.86 -7.73
CA PHE A 148 -3.70 -4.61 -7.25
C PHE A 148 -3.10 -4.20 -5.92
N PHE A 149 -2.71 -2.92 -5.83
CA PHE A 149 -2.13 -2.33 -4.62
C PHE A 149 -2.78 -0.97 -4.34
N GLY A 150 -2.90 -0.61 -3.06
CA GLY A 150 -3.45 0.69 -2.67
C GLY A 150 -2.47 1.83 -2.91
N GLU A 151 -2.95 2.95 -3.47
CA GLU A 151 -2.14 4.17 -3.64
C GLU A 151 -1.83 4.86 -2.31
N LYS A 152 -2.50 4.49 -1.21
CA LYS A 152 -2.18 4.97 0.13
C LYS A 152 -0.72 4.70 0.51
N ASP A 153 -0.19 3.54 0.18
CA ASP A 153 1.19 3.15 0.43
C ASP A 153 2.03 3.43 -0.83
N ALA A 154 2.10 4.72 -1.22
CA ALA A 154 2.60 5.17 -2.50
C ALA A 154 4.06 4.76 -2.77
N GLN A 155 4.95 4.86 -1.77
CA GLN A 155 6.34 4.43 -1.91
C GLN A 155 6.45 2.91 -2.13
N GLN A 156 5.63 2.13 -1.42
CA GLN A 156 5.52 0.68 -1.66
C GLN A 156 5.10 0.39 -3.10
N LEU A 157 4.07 1.09 -3.61
CA LEU A 157 3.57 0.92 -4.97
C LEU A 157 4.64 1.28 -6.03
N ALA A 158 5.37 2.38 -5.84
CA ALA A 158 6.48 2.78 -6.72
C ALA A 158 7.58 1.71 -6.75
N LEU A 159 7.99 1.20 -5.59
CA LEU A 159 8.99 0.14 -5.47
C LEU A 159 8.54 -1.19 -6.11
N ILE A 160 7.27 -1.57 -5.96
CA ILE A 160 6.72 -2.77 -6.61
C ILE A 160 6.70 -2.60 -8.13
N ARG A 161 6.28 -1.46 -8.65
CA ARG A 161 6.34 -1.17 -10.10
C ARG A 161 7.76 -1.22 -10.62
N ARG A 162 8.70 -0.67 -9.87
CA ARG A 162 10.13 -0.70 -10.18
C ARG A 162 10.66 -2.13 -10.22
N MET A 163 10.39 -2.94 -9.21
CA MET A 163 10.75 -4.36 -9.14
C MET A 163 10.19 -5.14 -10.35
N VAL A 164 8.90 -4.96 -10.65
CA VAL A 164 8.23 -5.64 -11.77
C VAL A 164 8.91 -5.29 -13.10
N ARG A 165 9.24 -4.04 -13.32
CA ARG A 165 9.93 -3.56 -14.53
C ARG A 165 11.36 -4.09 -14.61
N ASP A 166 12.14 -3.91 -13.56
CA ASP A 166 13.58 -4.19 -13.57
C ASP A 166 13.90 -5.70 -13.56
N LEU A 167 13.00 -6.52 -12.98
CA LEU A 167 13.12 -7.97 -12.93
C LEU A 167 12.24 -8.73 -13.94
N ASN A 168 11.57 -8.00 -14.85
CA ASN A 168 10.73 -8.54 -15.91
C ASN A 168 9.65 -9.50 -15.41
N PHE A 169 8.98 -9.18 -14.29
CA PHE A 169 7.82 -9.95 -13.86
C PHE A 169 6.68 -9.82 -14.88
N PRO A 170 6.07 -10.93 -15.36
CA PRO A 170 5.02 -10.89 -16.36
C PRO A 170 3.65 -10.54 -15.75
N VAL A 171 3.58 -9.40 -15.03
CA VAL A 171 2.39 -8.96 -14.30
C VAL A 171 2.17 -7.46 -14.51
N GLU A 172 0.92 -7.07 -14.73
CA GLU A 172 0.49 -5.67 -14.68
C GLU A 172 0.27 -5.24 -13.22
N VAL A 173 0.79 -4.07 -12.84
CA VAL A 173 0.60 -3.49 -11.49
C VAL A 173 -0.37 -2.33 -11.55
N VAL A 174 -1.52 -2.48 -10.92
CA VAL A 174 -2.59 -1.48 -10.86
C VAL A 174 -2.65 -0.85 -9.48
N GLY A 175 -2.55 0.50 -9.43
CA GLY A 175 -2.84 1.29 -8.24
C GLY A 175 -4.33 1.53 -8.10
N VAL A 176 -4.86 1.41 -6.88
CA VAL A 176 -6.26 1.73 -6.56
C VAL A 176 -6.28 2.94 -5.62
N PRO A 177 -7.08 3.97 -5.92
CA PRO A 177 -7.13 5.19 -5.14
C PRO A 177 -7.38 4.96 -3.65
N THR A 178 -6.80 5.81 -2.82
CA THR A 178 -6.95 5.77 -1.37
C THR A 178 -8.42 5.92 -0.97
N VAL A 179 -8.97 4.90 -0.31
CA VAL A 179 -10.30 4.98 0.29
C VAL A 179 -10.22 5.81 1.57
N ARG A 180 -11.14 6.76 1.71
CA ARG A 180 -11.23 7.63 2.88
C ARG A 180 -12.49 7.36 3.68
N GLU A 181 -12.41 7.60 4.96
CA GLU A 181 -13.58 7.63 5.84
C GLU A 181 -14.42 8.91 5.56
N PRO A 182 -15.69 8.98 5.99
CA PRO A 182 -16.55 10.13 5.67
C PRO A 182 -16.00 11.49 6.10
N ASP A 183 -15.15 11.53 7.13
CA ASP A 183 -14.45 12.71 7.62
C ASP A 183 -13.16 13.07 6.85
N GLY A 184 -12.77 12.24 5.87
CA GLY A 184 -11.62 12.44 5.02
C GLY A 184 -10.34 11.70 5.46
N LEU A 185 -10.35 11.04 6.63
CA LEU A 185 -9.20 10.25 7.09
C LEU A 185 -8.94 9.06 6.15
N ALA A 186 -7.69 8.86 5.72
CA ALA A 186 -7.31 7.71 4.92
C ALA A 186 -7.58 6.41 5.70
N ARG A 187 -8.27 5.45 5.07
CA ARG A 187 -8.63 4.17 5.69
C ARG A 187 -7.41 3.36 6.03
N SER A 188 -7.26 2.97 7.29
CA SER A 188 -6.14 2.17 7.80
C SER A 188 -6.58 1.29 8.96
N SER A 189 -6.00 0.08 9.06
CA SER A 189 -6.19 -0.78 10.24
C SER A 189 -5.69 -0.12 11.53
N ARG A 190 -4.75 0.82 11.42
CA ARG A 190 -4.19 1.57 12.56
C ARG A 190 -5.13 2.66 13.10
N ASN A 191 -6.16 3.08 12.35
CA ASN A 191 -7.13 4.08 12.83
C ASN A 191 -7.86 3.63 14.11
N ARG A 192 -7.97 2.33 14.34
CA ARG A 192 -8.56 1.74 15.56
C ARG A 192 -7.82 2.07 16.85
N TYR A 193 -6.55 2.47 16.75
CA TYR A 193 -5.71 2.81 17.90
C TYR A 193 -5.85 4.28 18.33
N LEU A 194 -6.51 5.09 17.51
CA LEU A 194 -6.72 6.51 17.78
C LEU A 194 -7.86 6.71 18.77
N SER A 195 -7.61 7.48 19.84
CA SER A 195 -8.67 8.09 20.64
C SER A 195 -9.45 9.12 19.82
N ALA A 196 -10.59 9.59 20.31
CA ALA A 196 -11.38 10.62 19.63
C ALA A 196 -10.57 11.92 19.42
N ALA A 197 -9.80 12.34 20.42
CA ALA A 197 -8.93 13.52 20.31
C ALA A 197 -7.79 13.32 19.29
N GLU A 198 -7.14 12.16 19.31
CA GLU A 198 -6.09 11.83 18.34
C GLU A 198 -6.66 11.73 16.92
N ARG A 199 -7.89 11.25 16.76
CA ARG A 199 -8.55 11.20 15.46
C ARG A 199 -8.75 12.59 14.87
N GLU A 200 -9.17 13.59 15.66
CA GLU A 200 -9.27 14.98 15.21
C GLU A 200 -7.91 15.53 14.77
N ILE A 201 -6.85 15.20 15.51
CA ILE A 201 -5.47 15.56 15.11
C ILE A 201 -5.10 14.87 13.78
N ALA A 202 -5.41 13.58 13.62
CA ALA A 202 -5.10 12.81 12.42
C ALA A 202 -5.73 13.37 11.14
N LEU A 203 -6.89 14.03 11.24
CA LEU A 203 -7.54 14.71 10.11
C LEU A 203 -6.70 15.87 9.54
N SER A 204 -5.71 16.37 10.29
CA SER A 204 -4.78 17.38 9.77
C SER A 204 -3.96 16.87 8.58
N LEU A 205 -3.70 15.55 8.47
CA LEU A 205 -2.98 14.98 7.34
C LEU A 205 -3.77 15.21 6.03
N SER A 206 -5.04 14.83 5.99
CA SER A 206 -5.88 15.02 4.80
C SER A 206 -6.12 16.51 4.50
N ARG A 207 -6.24 17.35 5.53
CA ARG A 207 -6.37 18.81 5.37
C ARG A 207 -5.11 19.43 4.78
N ALA A 208 -3.93 18.96 5.21
CA ALA A 208 -2.64 19.40 4.67
C ALA A 208 -2.47 19.02 3.19
N LEU A 209 -2.81 17.77 2.83
CA LEU A 209 -2.80 17.35 1.42
C LEU A 209 -3.74 18.21 0.57
N ALA A 210 -4.94 18.51 1.08
CA ALA A 210 -5.87 19.40 0.40
C ALA A 210 -5.36 20.83 0.29
N ALA A 211 -4.62 21.34 1.29
CA ALA A 211 -4.00 22.66 1.24
C ALA A 211 -2.91 22.71 0.16
N GLY A 212 -2.00 21.72 0.13
CA GLY A 212 -1.00 21.60 -0.92
C GLY A 212 -1.60 21.48 -2.31
N ALA A 213 -2.65 20.65 -2.47
CA ALA A 213 -3.31 20.46 -3.77
C ALA A 213 -3.90 21.75 -4.36
N ARG A 214 -4.33 22.69 -3.53
CA ARG A 214 -4.82 24.01 -4.00
C ARG A 214 -3.71 24.95 -4.50
N ARG A 215 -2.45 24.60 -4.30
CA ARG A 215 -1.29 25.44 -4.65
C ARG A 215 -0.49 24.91 -5.86
N THR A 216 -1.04 23.93 -6.59
CA THR A 216 -0.36 23.33 -7.76
C THR A 216 -0.02 24.32 -8.86
N GLY A 217 -0.79 25.39 -8.98
CA GLY A 217 -0.53 26.52 -9.90
C GLY A 217 0.59 27.46 -9.46
N ASP A 218 1.05 27.38 -8.22
CA ASP A 218 2.06 28.27 -7.64
C ASP A 218 3.44 27.59 -7.52
N GLY A 219 3.58 26.36 -8.02
CA GLY A 219 4.82 25.59 -8.06
C GLY A 219 5.05 24.66 -6.86
N ALA A 220 6.06 23.81 -6.98
CA ALA A 220 6.37 22.73 -6.03
C ALA A 220 6.62 23.23 -4.59
N LYS A 221 7.37 24.32 -4.44
CA LYS A 221 7.65 24.94 -3.15
C LYS A 221 6.39 25.41 -2.43
N ALA A 222 5.45 26.04 -3.14
CA ALA A 222 4.20 26.53 -2.58
C ALA A 222 3.27 25.39 -2.16
N VAL A 223 3.26 24.28 -2.90
CA VAL A 223 2.52 23.06 -2.55
C VAL A 223 3.01 22.50 -1.22
N ARG A 224 4.32 22.31 -1.08
CA ARG A 224 4.92 21.76 0.15
C ARG A 224 4.71 22.69 1.34
N ALA A 225 5.02 23.99 1.20
CA ALA A 225 4.85 24.95 2.28
C ALA A 225 3.40 25.03 2.78
N ALA A 226 2.39 25.00 1.91
CA ALA A 226 0.99 25.01 2.32
C ALA A 226 0.59 23.77 3.12
N ALA A 227 1.18 22.62 2.84
CA ALA A 227 0.94 21.40 3.60
C ALA A 227 1.67 21.44 4.96
N GLU A 228 2.92 21.91 4.99
CA GLU A 228 3.72 22.09 6.19
C GLU A 228 3.05 23.05 7.19
N ASP A 229 2.51 24.18 6.70
CA ASP A 229 1.83 25.19 7.53
C ASP A 229 0.61 24.57 8.25
N VAL A 230 -0.19 23.77 7.55
CA VAL A 230 -1.37 23.11 8.14
C VAL A 230 -0.98 22.07 9.17
N LEU A 231 0.05 21.26 8.91
CA LEU A 231 0.51 20.24 9.85
C LEU A 231 1.23 20.85 11.03
N GLY A 232 2.17 21.78 10.79
CA GLY A 232 2.97 22.42 11.82
C GLY A 232 2.17 23.18 12.87
N ALA A 233 0.95 23.63 12.52
CA ALA A 233 0.02 24.24 13.45
C ALA A 233 -0.57 23.24 14.48
N VAL A 234 -0.49 21.92 14.24
CA VAL A 234 -1.15 20.89 15.03
C VAL A 234 -0.16 19.86 15.59
N LEU A 235 0.83 19.45 14.77
CA LEU A 235 1.82 18.43 15.13
C LEU A 235 3.11 18.60 14.31
N ALA A 236 4.22 18.02 14.77
CA ALA A 236 5.45 17.93 14.00
C ALA A 236 5.38 16.71 13.07
N PRO A 237 5.43 16.89 11.73
CA PRO A 237 5.49 15.77 10.79
C PRO A 237 6.88 15.11 10.83
N ASP A 238 6.92 13.81 10.52
CA ASP A 238 8.19 13.12 10.25
C ASP A 238 8.75 13.60 8.89
N TYR A 239 7.86 13.80 7.92
CA TYR A 239 8.17 14.45 6.65
C TYR A 239 6.91 15.00 5.98
N VAL A 240 7.12 16.02 5.14
CA VAL A 240 6.19 16.53 4.12
C VAL A 240 7.00 16.69 2.84
N GLU A 241 6.85 15.77 1.90
CA GLU A 241 7.68 15.75 0.71
C GLU A 241 6.85 15.69 -0.57
N LEU A 242 7.31 16.42 -1.58
CA LEU A 242 6.79 16.30 -2.94
C LEU A 242 7.79 15.48 -3.75
N VAL A 243 7.36 14.31 -4.22
CA VAL A 243 8.24 13.33 -4.86
C VAL A 243 7.76 12.96 -6.26
N ASP A 244 8.70 12.51 -7.09
CA ASP A 244 8.40 11.91 -8.38
C ASP A 244 7.56 10.63 -8.24
N ILE A 245 6.70 10.38 -9.22
CA ILE A 245 5.74 9.26 -9.17
C ILE A 245 6.37 7.90 -9.45
N ASP A 246 7.53 7.86 -10.12
CA ASP A 246 8.15 6.62 -10.59
C ASP A 246 9.30 6.16 -9.70
N ASP A 247 10.16 7.08 -9.25
CA ASP A 247 11.34 6.75 -8.46
C ASP A 247 11.29 7.22 -7.00
N PHE A 248 10.25 8.00 -6.66
CA PHE A 248 10.01 8.50 -5.31
C PHE A 248 11.13 9.42 -4.77
N THR A 249 11.89 10.05 -5.68
CA THR A 249 12.89 11.07 -5.32
C THR A 249 12.22 12.42 -5.13
N PRO A 250 12.72 13.30 -4.23
CA PRO A 250 12.21 14.65 -4.09
C PRO A 250 12.31 15.41 -5.42
N VAL A 251 11.24 16.08 -5.82
CA VAL A 251 11.23 16.90 -7.04
C VAL A 251 11.92 18.25 -6.80
N ALA A 252 12.51 18.81 -7.85
CA ALA A 252 13.11 20.13 -7.82
C ALA A 252 12.04 21.24 -7.63
N GLU A 253 12.46 22.42 -7.16
CA GLU A 253 11.54 23.53 -6.90
C GLU A 253 10.84 24.05 -8.18
N ASP A 254 11.47 23.88 -9.33
CA ASP A 254 10.97 24.25 -10.67
C ASP A 254 10.24 23.09 -11.38
N HIS A 255 10.00 21.98 -10.68
CA HIS A 255 9.29 20.83 -11.23
C HIS A 255 7.92 21.23 -11.76
N ALA A 256 7.62 20.77 -12.99
CA ALA A 256 6.30 20.83 -13.60
C ALA A 256 5.91 19.42 -14.08
N GLY A 257 4.70 19.00 -13.77
CA GLY A 257 4.22 17.66 -14.12
C GLY A 257 3.63 16.89 -12.94
N PRO A 258 3.44 15.57 -13.11
CA PRO A 258 2.87 14.72 -12.06
C PRO A 258 3.86 14.54 -10.90
N ALA A 259 3.33 14.58 -9.69
CA ALA A 259 4.09 14.35 -8.46
C ALA A 259 3.18 13.75 -7.38
N ILE A 260 3.77 13.24 -6.30
CA ILE A 260 3.05 12.78 -5.11
C ILE A 260 3.46 13.67 -3.94
N LEU A 261 2.51 14.34 -3.31
CA LEU A 261 2.68 14.96 -2.01
C LEU A 261 2.48 13.89 -0.95
N ALA A 262 3.56 13.47 -0.30
CA ALA A 262 3.60 12.42 0.71
C ALA A 262 3.83 12.99 2.10
N ILE A 263 3.09 12.51 3.08
CA ILE A 263 3.13 12.99 4.46
C ILE A 263 3.21 11.80 5.42
N ALA A 264 4.05 11.93 6.44
CA ALA A 264 4.03 11.04 7.59
C ALA A 264 4.06 11.85 8.88
N ALA A 265 3.30 11.40 9.86
CA ALA A 265 3.30 12.03 11.18
C ALA A 265 2.92 11.03 12.27
N ARG A 266 3.39 11.29 13.48
CA ARG A 266 3.01 10.54 14.67
C ARG A 266 1.91 11.27 15.43
N VAL A 267 0.78 10.58 15.59
CA VAL A 267 -0.39 11.05 16.37
C VAL A 267 -0.49 10.17 17.61
N GLY A 268 -0.14 10.72 18.77
CA GLY A 268 0.04 9.91 19.99
C GLY A 268 1.08 8.81 19.76
N ALA A 269 0.72 7.57 20.03
CA ALA A 269 1.57 6.40 19.79
C ALA A 269 1.49 5.88 18.34
N THR A 270 0.54 6.36 17.53
CA THR A 270 0.25 5.84 16.20
C THR A 270 0.93 6.66 15.12
N ARG A 271 1.78 6.04 14.32
CA ARG A 271 2.34 6.65 13.12
C ARG A 271 1.41 6.44 11.94
N LEU A 272 1.05 7.53 11.27
CA LEU A 272 0.15 7.57 10.13
C LEU A 272 0.87 8.12 8.89
N ILE A 273 0.47 7.62 7.73
CA ILE A 273 0.89 8.14 6.43
C ILE A 273 -0.34 8.45 5.59
N ASP A 274 -0.20 9.46 4.75
CA ASP A 274 -1.18 9.78 3.71
C ASP A 274 -0.47 10.44 2.53
N ASN A 275 -1.13 10.48 1.36
CA ASN A 275 -0.57 11.14 0.20
C ASN A 275 -1.67 11.62 -0.77
N ALA A 276 -1.25 12.48 -1.70
CA ALA A 276 -2.08 12.91 -2.82
C ALA A 276 -1.24 12.97 -4.10
N ARG A 277 -1.77 12.38 -5.18
CA ARG A 277 -1.22 12.55 -6.51
C ARG A 277 -1.66 13.91 -7.07
N LEU A 278 -0.70 14.72 -7.49
CA LEU A 278 -0.89 16.10 -7.98
C LEU A 278 -0.28 16.26 -9.37
N THR A 279 -0.70 17.29 -10.08
CA THR A 279 0.00 17.77 -11.27
C THR A 279 0.40 19.22 -11.02
N ILE A 280 1.69 19.47 -10.92
CA ILE A 280 2.23 20.81 -10.72
C ILE A 280 2.21 21.54 -12.05
N THR A 281 1.54 22.69 -12.12
CA THR A 281 1.35 23.47 -13.35
C THR A 281 2.03 24.83 -13.31
N GLY A 282 2.39 25.32 -12.12
CA GLY A 282 3.10 26.58 -11.92
C GLY A 282 4.61 26.35 -11.89
N VAL A 283 5.36 27.12 -12.68
CA VAL A 283 6.80 27.30 -12.49
C VAL A 283 6.95 28.66 -11.81
N PRO A 284 7.74 28.81 -10.73
CA PRO A 284 8.00 30.12 -10.15
C PRO A 284 8.55 31.03 -11.25
N ARG A 285 7.81 32.09 -11.59
CA ARG A 285 8.37 33.14 -12.44
C ARG A 285 9.41 33.87 -11.58
N SER A 286 10.67 33.74 -11.97
CA SER A 286 11.80 34.50 -11.42
C SER A 286 11.56 36.01 -11.48
#